data_70304d8dee4073dd4214cc046834fe6c
#
_entry.id   70304d8dee4073dd4214cc046834fe6c
#
_cell.length_a   1.000
_cell.length_b   1.000
_cell.length_c   1.000
_cell.angle_alpha   90.00
_cell.angle_beta   90.00
_cell.angle_gamma   90.00
#
_symmetry.space_group_name_H-M   'P 1'
#
loop_
_entity.id
_entity.type
_entity.pdbx_description
1 polymer ?
#
loop_
_entity_poly.entity_id
_entity_poly.type
_entity_poly.pdbx_seq_one_letter_code
_entity_poly.pdbx_strand_id
1 'polypeptide(L)'
;MAALPPGKTLQDKHYVGFSQGDALIAVMDLILDYPSPGTAMIGFFMVDISCQGRGTGTQIIAQALEALAAQGMTKARLAIDEGNPQSRAFWLKNGFVLTGERISNDIAAYLPMERPLRHGANEPN
;
A
#
# COMPACT_ATOMS: atom_id res chain seq x y z
N MET A 1 3.03 -9.84 -13.14
CA MET A 1 2.81 -8.39 -13.08
C MET A 1 1.33 -8.09 -12.93
N ALA A 2 0.97 -7.23 -12.04
CA ALA A 2 -0.42 -6.89 -11.84
C ALA A 2 -0.98 -6.12 -13.04
N ALA A 3 -2.25 -6.35 -13.35
CA ALA A 3 -2.93 -5.61 -14.40
C ALA A 3 -3.09 -4.14 -13.99
N LEU A 4 -3.07 -3.26 -14.98
CA LEU A 4 -3.29 -1.84 -14.71
C LEU A 4 -4.79 -1.56 -14.52
N PRO A 5 -5.15 -0.67 -13.59
CA PRO A 5 -6.53 -0.24 -13.45
C PRO A 5 -7.02 0.50 -14.70
N PRO A 6 -8.34 0.55 -14.91
CA PRO A 6 -8.89 1.32 -16.02
C PRO A 6 -8.44 2.78 -15.99
N GLY A 7 -8.10 3.31 -17.14
CA GLY A 7 -7.68 4.69 -17.29
C GLY A 7 -6.24 4.98 -16.92
N LYS A 8 -5.47 3.95 -16.50
CA LYS A 8 -4.06 4.10 -16.15
C LYS A 8 -3.17 3.37 -17.14
N THR A 9 -1.95 3.88 -17.32
CA THR A 9 -0.93 3.29 -18.19
C THR A 9 0.26 2.84 -17.35
N LEU A 10 1.22 2.15 -17.97
CA LEU A 10 2.45 1.77 -17.27
C LEU A 10 3.20 2.98 -16.71
N GLN A 11 3.06 4.16 -17.33
CA GLN A 11 3.71 5.37 -16.87
C GLN A 11 3.12 5.90 -15.56
N ASP A 12 1.88 5.53 -15.25
CA ASP A 12 1.24 5.96 -14.01
C ASP A 12 1.62 5.07 -12.81
N LYS A 13 2.24 3.93 -13.07
CA LYS A 13 2.62 2.98 -12.03
C LYS A 13 4.07 3.19 -11.65
N HIS A 14 4.31 3.29 -10.34
CA HIS A 14 5.65 3.49 -9.79
C HIS A 14 6.08 2.23 -9.05
N TYR A 15 7.28 1.76 -9.38
CA TYR A 15 7.89 0.64 -8.67
C TYR A 15 8.94 1.20 -7.72
N VAL A 16 8.78 0.96 -6.43
CA VAL A 16 9.65 1.52 -5.39
C VAL A 16 10.41 0.39 -4.71
N GLY A 17 11.73 0.50 -4.73
CA GLY A 17 12.59 -0.44 -4.00
C GLY A 17 13.03 0.18 -2.68
N PHE A 18 13.17 -0.66 -1.66
CA PHE A 18 13.67 -0.26 -0.36
C PHE A 18 14.94 -1.06 -0.10
N SER A 19 16.02 -0.36 0.21
CA SER A 19 17.32 -0.98 0.39
C SER A 19 17.86 -0.73 1.77
N GLN A 20 18.66 -1.68 2.25
CA GLN A 20 19.43 -1.55 3.46
C GLN A 20 20.88 -1.84 3.09
N GLY A 21 21.73 -0.80 3.12
CA GLY A 21 23.05 -0.91 2.52
C GLY A 21 22.92 -1.17 1.02
N ASP A 22 23.58 -2.21 0.54
CA ASP A 22 23.54 -2.61 -0.87
C ASP A 22 22.44 -3.63 -1.18
N ALA A 23 21.69 -4.06 -0.18
CA ALA A 23 20.69 -5.11 -0.35
C ALA A 23 19.30 -4.52 -0.56
N LEU A 24 18.62 -4.94 -1.64
CA LEU A 24 17.22 -4.63 -1.85
C LEU A 24 16.40 -5.54 -0.94
N ILE A 25 15.66 -4.96 0.00
CA ILE A 25 14.94 -5.75 1.01
C ILE A 25 13.43 -5.74 0.82
N ALA A 26 12.89 -4.82 0.02
CA ALA A 26 11.45 -4.77 -0.23
C ALA A 26 11.16 -4.05 -1.53
N VAL A 27 10.01 -4.37 -2.11
CA VAL A 27 9.50 -3.67 -3.29
C VAL A 27 8.01 -3.39 -3.10
N MET A 28 7.56 -2.29 -3.69
CA MET A 28 6.17 -1.86 -3.62
C MET A 28 5.78 -1.28 -4.97
N ASP A 29 4.56 -1.57 -5.46
CA ASP A 29 4.06 -0.80 -6.58
C ASP A 29 3.00 0.18 -6.13
N LEU A 30 2.97 1.34 -6.78
CA LEU A 30 2.11 2.45 -6.41
C LEU A 30 1.50 3.08 -7.65
N ILE A 31 0.24 3.49 -7.54
CA ILE A 31 -0.40 4.36 -8.52
C ILE A 31 -0.93 5.57 -7.76
N LEU A 32 -0.46 6.75 -8.14
CA LEU A 32 -0.88 7.98 -7.47
C LEU A 32 -2.15 8.54 -8.10
N ASP A 33 -2.95 9.20 -7.28
CA ASP A 33 -4.21 9.83 -7.71
C ASP A 33 -5.17 8.82 -8.34
N TYR A 34 -5.25 7.64 -7.76
CA TYR A 34 -6.16 6.59 -8.18
C TYR A 34 -6.75 5.86 -6.97
N PRO A 35 -8.04 5.58 -6.90
CA PRO A 35 -9.07 5.85 -7.91
C PRO A 35 -9.54 7.30 -7.94
N SER A 36 -9.05 8.14 -7.07
CA SER A 36 -9.40 9.55 -7.01
C SER A 36 -8.19 10.39 -6.66
N PRO A 37 -8.21 11.70 -6.97
CA PRO A 37 -7.10 12.58 -6.61
C PRO A 37 -6.79 12.51 -5.12
N GLY A 38 -5.49 12.51 -4.79
CA GLY A 38 -5.03 12.43 -3.42
C GLY A 38 -4.95 11.02 -2.84
N THR A 39 -5.38 10.02 -3.58
CA THR A 39 -5.30 8.62 -3.14
C THR A 39 -4.09 7.94 -3.75
N ALA A 40 -3.27 7.29 -2.92
CA ALA A 40 -2.18 6.45 -3.37
C ALA A 40 -2.63 5.00 -3.29
N MET A 41 -2.68 4.32 -4.43
CA MET A 41 -3.08 2.92 -4.49
C MET A 41 -1.83 2.05 -4.42
N ILE A 42 -1.76 1.19 -3.41
CA ILE A 42 -0.70 0.20 -3.28
C ILE A 42 -1.17 -1.07 -4.00
N GLY A 43 -0.48 -1.43 -5.08
CA GLY A 43 -0.84 -2.62 -5.85
C GLY A 43 -0.32 -3.88 -5.20
N PHE A 44 0.95 -3.89 -4.81
CA PHE A 44 1.50 -4.96 -3.99
C PHE A 44 2.66 -4.42 -3.14
N PHE A 45 3.01 -5.20 -2.13
CA PHE A 45 4.13 -4.92 -1.26
C PHE A 45 4.76 -6.26 -0.85
N MET A 46 6.05 -6.41 -1.11
CA MET A 46 6.77 -7.63 -0.80
C MET A 46 8.05 -7.30 -0.05
N VAL A 47 8.32 -8.06 0.99
CA VAL A 47 9.53 -7.94 1.81
C VAL A 47 10.34 -9.21 1.63
N ASP A 48 11.67 -9.05 1.50
CA ASP A 48 12.56 -10.20 1.41
C ASP A 48 12.36 -11.13 2.59
N ILE A 49 12.39 -12.44 2.33
CA ILE A 49 12.08 -13.42 3.35
C ILE A 49 13.04 -13.35 4.54
N SER A 50 14.29 -12.98 4.31
CA SER A 50 15.28 -12.84 5.37
C SER A 50 14.96 -11.70 6.34
N CYS A 51 14.10 -10.76 5.93
CA CYS A 51 13.71 -9.61 6.73
C CYS A 51 12.31 -9.73 7.33
N GLN A 52 11.57 -10.79 7.01
CA GLN A 52 10.23 -10.97 7.52
C GLN A 52 10.26 -11.36 9.01
N GLY A 53 9.17 -11.01 9.71
CA GLY A 53 9.03 -11.36 11.12
C GLY A 53 9.83 -10.49 12.08
N ARG A 54 10.44 -9.40 11.61
CA ARG A 54 11.28 -8.52 12.44
C ARG A 54 10.75 -7.10 12.53
N GLY A 55 9.50 -6.87 12.12
CA GLY A 55 8.95 -5.52 12.08
C GLY A 55 9.47 -4.67 10.91
N THR A 56 10.27 -5.22 10.01
CA THR A 56 10.82 -4.51 8.86
C THR A 56 9.71 -4.01 7.95
N GLY A 57 8.71 -4.84 7.66
CA GLY A 57 7.59 -4.44 6.82
C GLY A 57 6.84 -3.24 7.39
N THR A 58 6.60 -3.25 8.70
CA THR A 58 5.93 -2.15 9.38
C THR A 58 6.75 -0.86 9.31
N GLN A 59 8.07 -0.94 9.49
CA GLN A 59 8.94 0.22 9.37
C GLN A 59 8.92 0.80 7.96
N ILE A 60 8.96 -0.06 6.94
CA ILE A 60 8.95 0.37 5.55
C ILE A 60 7.62 1.04 5.21
N ILE A 61 6.51 0.46 5.65
CA ILE A 61 5.19 1.05 5.41
C ILE A 61 5.10 2.42 6.07
N ALA A 62 5.58 2.58 7.30
CA ALA A 62 5.57 3.87 7.98
C ALA A 62 6.34 4.91 7.17
N GLN A 63 7.52 4.57 6.67
CA GLN A 63 8.32 5.49 5.86
C GLN A 63 7.64 5.81 4.54
N ALA A 64 7.07 4.81 3.88
CA ALA A 64 6.38 5.01 2.60
C ALA A 64 5.17 5.94 2.76
N LEU A 65 4.38 5.73 3.80
CA LEU A 65 3.19 6.55 4.03
C LEU A 65 3.56 7.98 4.38
N GLU A 66 4.64 8.17 5.14
CA GLU A 66 5.15 9.50 5.44
C GLU A 66 5.58 10.23 4.16
N ALA A 67 6.29 9.55 3.27
CA ALA A 67 6.72 10.11 2.01
C ALA A 67 5.53 10.47 1.11
N LEU A 68 4.51 9.63 1.08
CA LEU A 68 3.30 9.89 0.30
C LEU A 68 2.55 11.11 0.83
N ALA A 69 2.43 11.23 2.16
CA ALA A 69 1.81 12.40 2.78
C ALA A 69 2.59 13.67 2.43
N ALA A 70 3.91 13.61 2.44
CA ALA A 70 4.76 14.75 2.08
C ALA A 70 4.57 15.17 0.62
N GLN A 71 4.18 14.25 -0.25
CA GLN A 71 3.88 14.54 -1.65
C GLN A 71 2.46 15.04 -1.87
N GLY A 72 1.67 15.18 -0.81
CA GLY A 72 0.31 15.69 -0.90
C GLY A 72 -0.76 14.64 -1.00
N MET A 73 -0.43 13.35 -0.91
CA MET A 73 -1.45 12.31 -0.85
C MET A 73 -2.18 12.39 0.48
N THR A 74 -3.49 12.23 0.44
CA THR A 74 -4.34 12.33 1.65
C THR A 74 -4.79 10.98 2.16
N LYS A 75 -4.62 9.93 1.36
CA LYS A 75 -5.10 8.61 1.69
C LYS A 75 -4.30 7.56 0.94
N ALA A 76 -4.06 6.43 1.59
CA ALA A 76 -3.53 5.23 0.95
C ALA A 76 -4.63 4.18 0.89
N ARG A 77 -4.69 3.45 -0.22
CA ARG A 77 -5.68 2.42 -0.46
C ARG A 77 -5.00 1.18 -1.02
N LEU A 78 -5.54 0.03 -0.67
CA LEU A 78 -5.10 -1.25 -1.21
C LEU A 78 -6.28 -2.22 -1.19
N ALA A 79 -6.08 -3.40 -1.77
CA ALA A 79 -7.06 -4.48 -1.67
C ALA A 79 -6.32 -5.75 -1.29
N ILE A 80 -6.88 -6.48 -0.33
CA ILE A 80 -6.32 -7.76 0.10
C ILE A 80 -7.18 -8.89 -0.46
N ASP A 81 -6.56 -10.06 -0.65
CA ASP A 81 -7.30 -11.27 -0.98
C ASP A 81 -8.14 -11.67 0.23
N GLU A 82 -9.43 -11.94 0.01
CA GLU A 82 -10.35 -12.29 1.09
C GLU A 82 -9.89 -13.53 1.85
N GLY A 83 -9.23 -14.44 1.16
CA GLY A 83 -8.73 -15.68 1.75
C GLY A 83 -7.37 -15.56 2.42
N ASN A 84 -6.85 -14.35 2.64
CA ASN A 84 -5.53 -14.15 3.24
C ASN A 84 -5.62 -13.41 4.57
N PRO A 85 -5.87 -14.13 5.69
CA PRO A 85 -5.97 -13.48 7.00
C PRO A 85 -4.66 -12.88 7.50
N GLN A 86 -3.51 -13.40 7.06
CA GLN A 86 -2.22 -12.82 7.44
C GLN A 86 -2.02 -11.43 6.86
N SER A 87 -2.40 -11.26 5.60
CA SER A 87 -2.32 -9.96 4.95
C SER A 87 -3.26 -8.97 5.63
N ARG A 88 -4.49 -9.40 5.93
CA ARG A 88 -5.45 -8.56 6.65
C ARG A 88 -4.87 -8.10 7.98
N ALA A 89 -4.32 -9.03 8.77
CA ALA A 89 -3.75 -8.72 10.08
C ALA A 89 -2.60 -7.71 9.96
N PHE A 90 -1.73 -7.88 8.97
CA PHE A 90 -0.61 -6.97 8.75
C PHE A 90 -1.10 -5.55 8.47
N TRP A 91 -2.06 -5.39 7.55
CA TRP A 91 -2.52 -4.06 7.18
C TRP A 91 -3.36 -3.41 8.27
N LEU A 92 -4.17 -4.17 9.00
CA LEU A 92 -4.88 -3.66 10.18
C LEU A 92 -3.90 -3.14 11.22
N LYS A 93 -2.84 -3.89 11.50
CA LYS A 93 -1.78 -3.48 12.43
C LYS A 93 -1.13 -2.16 11.99
N ASN A 94 -1.06 -1.93 10.68
CA ASN A 94 -0.44 -0.72 10.14
C ASN A 94 -1.45 0.41 9.90
N GLY A 95 -2.61 0.34 10.52
CA GLY A 95 -3.56 1.45 10.55
C GLY A 95 -4.54 1.49 9.39
N PHE A 96 -4.54 0.51 8.50
CA PHE A 96 -5.53 0.41 7.44
C PHE A 96 -6.80 -0.21 8.00
N VAL A 97 -7.94 0.22 7.48
CA VAL A 97 -9.25 -0.32 7.87
C VAL A 97 -10.01 -0.76 6.63
N LEU A 98 -10.85 -1.77 6.79
CA LEU A 98 -11.71 -2.24 5.72
C LEU A 98 -12.73 -1.16 5.37
N THR A 99 -12.95 -0.94 4.08
CA THR A 99 -13.93 0.07 3.64
C THR A 99 -15.36 -0.45 3.68
N GLY A 100 -15.54 -1.76 3.82
CA GLY A 100 -16.85 -2.39 3.72
C GLY A 100 -17.16 -2.88 2.31
N GLU A 101 -16.33 -2.52 1.33
CA GLU A 101 -16.49 -3.00 -0.04
C GLU A 101 -15.97 -4.43 -0.17
N ARG A 102 -16.54 -5.15 -1.12
CA ARG A 102 -16.05 -6.47 -1.54
C ARG A 102 -16.13 -6.52 -3.05
N ILE A 103 -14.98 -6.76 -3.67
CA ILE A 103 -14.86 -6.84 -5.13
C ILE A 103 -14.60 -8.30 -5.48
N SER A 104 -15.45 -8.89 -6.31
CA SER A 104 -15.29 -10.29 -6.66
C SER A 104 -15.40 -10.51 -8.16
N ASN A 105 -14.75 -11.55 -8.62
CA ASN A 105 -14.89 -12.08 -9.97
C ASN A 105 -15.01 -13.59 -9.86
N ASP A 106 -14.95 -14.31 -11.02
CA ASP A 106 -15.14 -15.75 -11.02
C ASP A 106 -14.01 -16.53 -10.33
N ILE A 107 -12.90 -15.86 -10.01
CA ILE A 107 -11.70 -16.51 -9.50
C ILE A 107 -11.44 -16.17 -8.05
N ALA A 108 -11.64 -14.89 -7.66
CA ALA A 108 -11.21 -14.41 -6.35
C ALA A 108 -12.10 -13.27 -5.87
N ALA A 109 -12.01 -13.00 -4.57
CA ALA A 109 -12.64 -11.84 -3.95
C ALA A 109 -11.59 -11.04 -3.20
N TYR A 110 -11.73 -9.72 -3.27
CA TYR A 110 -10.79 -8.77 -2.66
C TYR A 110 -11.54 -7.82 -1.75
N LEU A 111 -10.87 -7.45 -0.67
CA LEU A 111 -11.41 -6.52 0.32
C LEU A 111 -10.58 -5.24 0.31
N PRO A 112 -11.14 -4.12 -0.18
CA PRO A 112 -10.44 -2.85 -0.12
C PRO A 112 -10.23 -2.36 1.32
N MET A 113 -9.06 -1.76 1.54
CA MET A 113 -8.68 -1.17 2.80
C MET A 113 -8.11 0.22 2.56
N GLU A 114 -8.29 1.13 3.51
CA GLU A 114 -7.81 2.50 3.40
C GLU A 114 -7.25 2.99 4.71
N ARG A 115 -6.30 3.92 4.60
CA ARG A 115 -5.76 4.66 5.74
C ARG A 115 -5.61 6.13 5.36
N PRO A 116 -6.15 7.05 6.16
CA PRO A 116 -5.90 8.48 5.93
C PRO A 116 -4.44 8.81 6.22
N LEU A 117 -3.89 9.74 5.45
CA LEU A 117 -2.52 10.20 5.59
C LEU A 117 -2.52 11.61 6.16
N ARG A 118 -1.59 11.87 7.08
CA ARG A 118 -1.44 13.19 7.67
C ARG A 118 -0.13 13.79 7.22
N HIS A 119 -0.17 15.05 6.88
CA HIS A 119 1.00 15.78 6.43
C HIS A 119 1.76 16.30 7.65
N GLY A 120 2.76 15.53 8.09
CA GLY A 120 3.61 15.91 9.19
C GLY A 120 3.03 15.57 10.57
N ALA A 121 3.94 15.48 11.56
CA ALA A 121 3.58 15.07 12.92
C ALA A 121 2.82 16.16 13.69
N ASN A 122 2.94 17.41 13.25
CA ASN A 122 2.37 18.57 13.94
C ASN A 122 1.12 19.10 13.26
N GLU A 123 0.56 18.33 12.34
CA GLU A 123 -0.61 18.78 11.63
C GLU A 123 -1.77 18.95 12.59
N PRO A 124 -2.42 20.12 12.62
CA PRO A 124 -3.59 20.30 13.45
C PRO A 124 -4.74 19.43 12.94
N ASN A 125 -5.46 18.89 13.87
CA ASN A 125 -6.61 18.04 13.53
C ASN A 125 -7.81 18.86 13.12
#